data_77479392748849bb8c376c950c32a96d
#
_entry.id   77479392748849bb8c376c950c32a96d
#
_cell.length_a   1.000
_cell.length_b   1.000
_cell.length_c   1.000
_cell.angle_alpha   90.00
_cell.angle_beta   90.00
_cell.angle_gamma   90.00
#
_symmetry.space_group_name_H-M   'P 1'
#
loop_
_entity.id
_entity.type
_entity.pdbx_description
1 polymer ?
#
loop_
_entity_poly.entity_id
_entity_poly.type
_entity_poly.pdbx_seq_one_letter_code
_entity_poly.pdbx_strand_id
1 'polypeptide(L)'
;MIDLRMTGLSRRNFILGALAAPAIVRAQGLTRVKITQPSESLSYMPIYVGRARNFFKDAGIDLELVVTRGDGPDVQALMAKEVEFVATPPHHLYTLYLQNRRLLGVCGILGRCGINMVISKDAAAERNVSENAPFEQKLAALKGLTFGVSTPGSLTYNMGLYYILRAGLKPQVDAKVVGTGVGLASLAAMKNKIANASMFPSPTADEAVHLGFADWLINNTRGQDPDLKEFLHAVVYVRPEFLSENTDLCKRMIGAIVKSAAWIRSASVEEVAQAIRPFFASLDEKVFLSALGNVREAVIPNGRMSAAGSDAYQKVLLQTGHLKETVAFDAVFTNQYLPA
;
A
#
# COMPACT_ATOMS: atom_id res chain seq x y z
N MET A 1 91.17 -46.43 -1.38
CA MET A 1 91.66 -45.50 -2.44
C MET A 1 90.55 -45.40 -3.49
N ILE A 2 89.62 -44.51 -3.35
CA ILE A 2 88.71 -44.09 -4.40
C ILE A 2 88.14 -42.71 -3.99
N ASP A 3 88.35 -41.78 -4.84
CA ASP A 3 88.15 -40.38 -4.74
C ASP A 3 86.66 -40.01 -4.84
N LEU A 4 86.16 -39.16 -3.94
CA LEU A 4 84.80 -38.62 -3.93
C LEU A 4 84.83 -37.10 -4.26
N ARG A 5 84.56 -36.77 -5.50
CA ARG A 5 84.33 -35.40 -5.87
C ARG A 5 82.83 -35.05 -5.69
N MET A 6 82.55 -34.10 -4.83
CA MET A 6 81.30 -33.45 -4.67
C MET A 6 81.03 -32.46 -5.79
N THR A 7 79.93 -32.61 -6.50
CA THR A 7 79.41 -31.57 -7.44
C THR A 7 78.21 -30.86 -6.85
N GLY A 8 78.25 -29.55 -6.84
CA GLY A 8 77.36 -28.65 -6.16
C GLY A 8 75.89 -28.69 -6.64
N LEU A 9 75.02 -28.57 -5.69
CA LEU A 9 73.58 -28.32 -5.87
C LEU A 9 73.32 -26.82 -5.83
N SER A 10 72.86 -26.33 -6.97
CA SER A 10 72.45 -24.95 -7.22
C SER A 10 71.23 -24.57 -6.38
N ARG A 11 71.37 -23.51 -5.60
CA ARG A 11 70.27 -22.74 -5.00
C ARG A 11 69.61 -21.94 -6.09
N ARG A 12 68.36 -22.27 -6.46
CA ARG A 12 67.35 -21.32 -7.03
C ARG A 12 66.12 -22.14 -7.42
N ASN A 13 65.02 -21.94 -6.65
CA ASN A 13 63.66 -21.75 -7.09
C ASN A 13 62.72 -22.09 -5.93
N PHE A 14 62.63 -21.15 -4.97
CA PHE A 14 61.47 -21.10 -4.08
C PHE A 14 60.35 -20.44 -4.87
N ILE A 15 59.46 -21.23 -5.45
CA ILE A 15 58.18 -20.76 -5.98
C ILE A 15 57.28 -20.49 -4.79
N LEU A 16 57.02 -19.21 -4.50
CA LEU A 16 55.94 -18.79 -3.60
C LEU A 16 54.59 -19.21 -4.23
N GLY A 17 54.09 -20.34 -3.87
CA GLY A 17 52.71 -20.72 -4.05
C GLY A 17 51.82 -19.85 -3.15
N ALA A 18 51.28 -18.74 -3.71
CA ALA A 18 50.23 -17.99 -3.03
C ALA A 18 49.03 -18.93 -2.85
N LEU A 19 48.84 -19.43 -1.64
CA LEU A 19 47.61 -20.08 -1.21
C LEU A 19 46.47 -19.04 -1.30
N ALA A 20 45.78 -19.04 -2.43
CA ALA A 20 44.49 -18.38 -2.51
C ALA A 20 43.54 -19.11 -1.55
N ALA A 21 43.39 -18.60 -0.34
CA ALA A 21 42.35 -19.03 0.56
C ALA A 21 40.98 -18.80 -0.14
N PRO A 22 40.13 -19.83 -0.27
CA PRO A 22 38.80 -19.59 -0.79
C PRO A 22 38.13 -18.61 0.14
N ALA A 23 37.71 -17.45 -0.40
CA ALA A 23 36.83 -16.53 0.31
C ALA A 23 35.56 -17.34 0.63
N ILE A 24 35.42 -17.76 1.87
CA ILE A 24 34.18 -18.33 2.38
C ILE A 24 33.18 -17.18 2.32
N VAL A 25 32.44 -17.07 1.22
CA VAL A 25 31.23 -16.28 1.15
C VAL A 25 30.29 -16.93 2.17
N ARG A 26 30.33 -16.42 3.40
CA ARG A 26 29.30 -16.74 4.39
C ARG A 26 27.99 -16.36 3.73
N ALA A 27 27.19 -17.34 3.35
CA ALA A 27 25.78 -17.13 3.07
C ALA A 27 25.18 -16.52 4.34
N GLN A 28 25.10 -15.19 4.39
CA GLN A 28 24.36 -14.52 5.45
C GLN A 28 22.93 -15.02 5.32
N GLY A 29 22.44 -15.73 6.35
CA GLY A 29 21.04 -16.16 6.39
C GLY A 29 20.14 -14.96 6.19
N LEU A 30 18.95 -15.17 5.57
CA LEU A 30 17.98 -14.09 5.34
C LEU A 30 17.62 -13.42 6.68
N THR A 31 17.57 -12.09 6.69
CA THR A 31 17.07 -11.34 7.85
C THR A 31 15.56 -11.43 7.88
N ARG A 32 14.98 -11.99 8.94
CA ARG A 32 13.53 -12.02 9.11
C ARG A 32 13.01 -10.62 9.40
N VAL A 33 11.99 -10.19 8.63
CA VAL A 33 11.36 -8.87 8.72
C VAL A 33 9.86 -9.05 8.65
N LYS A 34 9.12 -8.38 9.52
CA LYS A 34 7.65 -8.35 9.50
C LYS A 34 7.16 -7.02 8.97
N ILE A 35 6.17 -7.11 8.07
CA ILE A 35 5.40 -5.96 7.61
C ILE A 35 3.91 -6.23 7.77
N THR A 36 3.15 -5.24 8.20
CA THR A 36 1.69 -5.33 8.24
C THR A 36 1.04 -4.54 7.13
N GLN A 37 -0.21 -4.88 6.84
CA GLN A 37 -1.13 -4.13 5.99
C GLN A 37 -2.57 -4.32 6.47
N PRO A 38 -3.48 -3.33 6.26
CA PRO A 38 -4.82 -3.37 6.87
C PRO A 38 -5.79 -4.32 6.19
N SER A 39 -5.54 -4.71 4.94
CA SER A 39 -6.44 -5.60 4.19
C SER A 39 -5.72 -6.27 3.02
N GLU A 40 -6.26 -7.36 2.52
CA GLU A 40 -5.87 -7.94 1.24
C GLU A 40 -6.39 -7.05 0.11
N SER A 41 -5.56 -6.11 -0.34
CA SER A 41 -5.91 -5.11 -1.34
C SER A 41 -4.80 -4.95 -2.37
N LEU A 42 -5.20 -4.70 -3.61
CA LEU A 42 -4.28 -4.37 -4.70
C LEU A 42 -3.54 -3.04 -4.48
N SER A 43 -3.98 -2.22 -3.52
CA SER A 43 -3.23 -1.02 -3.10
C SER A 43 -1.83 -1.33 -2.58
N TYR A 44 -1.59 -2.57 -2.13
CA TYR A 44 -0.29 -3.05 -1.61
C TYR A 44 0.42 -3.99 -2.59
N MET A 45 0.06 -3.94 -3.85
CA MET A 45 0.55 -4.82 -4.93
C MET A 45 2.09 -4.97 -4.98
N PRO A 46 2.92 -3.93 -4.76
CA PRO A 46 4.37 -4.09 -4.74
C PRO A 46 4.89 -5.08 -3.70
N ILE A 47 4.19 -5.24 -2.56
CA ILE A 47 4.58 -6.22 -1.53
C ILE A 47 4.32 -7.65 -2.02
N TYR A 48 3.16 -7.90 -2.63
CA TYR A 48 2.84 -9.21 -3.19
C TYR A 48 3.78 -9.61 -4.32
N VAL A 49 4.06 -8.67 -5.25
CA VAL A 49 5.00 -8.89 -6.34
C VAL A 49 6.42 -9.17 -5.80
N GLY A 50 6.88 -8.38 -4.84
CA GLY A 50 8.20 -8.58 -4.23
C GLY A 50 8.36 -9.96 -3.58
N ARG A 51 7.31 -10.47 -2.95
CA ARG A 51 7.27 -11.85 -2.42
C ARG A 51 7.25 -12.89 -3.53
N ALA A 52 6.35 -12.75 -4.50
CA ALA A 52 6.18 -13.70 -5.61
C ALA A 52 7.44 -13.81 -6.49
N ARG A 53 8.12 -12.68 -6.73
CA ARG A 53 9.32 -12.57 -7.55
C ARG A 53 10.63 -12.74 -6.79
N ASN A 54 10.56 -13.07 -5.49
CA ASN A 54 11.70 -13.20 -4.58
C ASN A 54 12.57 -11.93 -4.44
N PHE A 55 12.07 -10.74 -4.77
CA PHE A 55 12.87 -9.50 -4.68
C PHE A 55 13.30 -9.18 -3.24
N PHE A 56 12.50 -9.57 -2.23
CA PHE A 56 12.91 -9.47 -0.83
C PHE A 56 14.02 -10.47 -0.50
N LYS A 57 13.91 -11.72 -0.96
CA LYS A 57 14.97 -12.73 -0.75
C LYS A 57 16.27 -12.35 -1.42
N ASP A 58 16.22 -11.81 -2.66
CA ASP A 58 17.38 -11.27 -3.37
C ASP A 58 18.05 -10.13 -2.59
N ALA A 59 17.25 -9.36 -1.83
CA ALA A 59 17.73 -8.32 -0.93
C ALA A 59 18.16 -8.85 0.46
N GLY A 60 18.24 -10.18 0.65
CA GLY A 60 18.61 -10.81 1.92
C GLY A 60 17.55 -10.73 3.02
N ILE A 61 16.27 -10.60 2.62
CA ILE A 61 15.13 -10.44 3.54
C ILE A 61 14.17 -11.64 3.42
N ASP A 62 13.86 -12.26 4.55
CA ASP A 62 12.74 -13.20 4.71
C ASP A 62 11.52 -12.42 5.21
N LEU A 63 10.62 -12.02 4.27
CA LEU A 63 9.49 -11.13 4.58
C LEU A 63 8.26 -11.91 5.04
N GLU A 64 7.86 -11.67 6.28
CA GLU A 64 6.56 -12.07 6.83
C GLU A 64 5.55 -10.93 6.64
N LEU A 65 4.48 -11.19 5.88
CA LEU A 65 3.38 -10.25 5.66
C LEU A 65 2.19 -10.62 6.54
N VAL A 66 1.73 -9.69 7.37
CA VAL A 66 0.60 -9.86 8.28
C VAL A 66 -0.55 -8.93 7.87
N VAL A 67 -1.77 -9.45 7.76
CA VAL A 67 -2.98 -8.66 7.50
C VAL A 67 -3.71 -8.43 8.81
N THR A 68 -3.82 -7.18 9.25
CA THR A 68 -4.33 -6.80 10.57
C THR A 68 -5.84 -6.54 10.59
N ARG A 69 -6.47 -6.44 9.41
CA ARG A 69 -7.90 -6.10 9.22
C ARG A 69 -8.29 -4.70 9.67
N GLY A 70 -7.33 -3.77 9.68
CA GLY A 70 -7.55 -2.35 9.97
C GLY A 70 -6.24 -1.57 10.06
N ASP A 71 -6.25 -0.32 9.65
CA ASP A 71 -5.09 0.57 9.65
C ASP A 71 -4.63 0.99 11.06
N GLY A 72 -5.55 1.09 12.01
CA GLY A 72 -5.22 1.32 13.43
C GLY A 72 -4.37 0.20 14.04
N PRO A 73 -4.78 -1.08 13.97
CA PRO A 73 -3.97 -2.21 14.42
C PRO A 73 -2.58 -2.30 13.80
N ASP A 74 -2.43 -1.94 12.50
CA ASP A 74 -1.11 -1.86 11.85
C ASP A 74 -0.15 -0.97 12.62
N VAL A 75 -0.59 0.26 12.89
CA VAL A 75 0.24 1.27 13.54
C VAL A 75 0.48 0.93 15.01
N GLN A 76 -0.49 0.32 15.69
CA GLN A 76 -0.32 -0.18 17.05
C GLN A 76 0.78 -1.23 17.12
N ALA A 77 0.80 -2.22 16.21
CA ALA A 77 1.85 -3.24 16.14
C ALA A 77 3.25 -2.62 15.89
N LEU A 78 3.33 -1.59 15.01
CA LEU A 78 4.58 -0.87 14.79
C LEU A 78 5.06 -0.13 16.04
N MET A 79 4.16 0.56 16.73
CA MET A 79 4.47 1.29 17.96
C MET A 79 4.83 0.36 19.13
N ALA A 80 4.23 -0.83 19.16
CA ALA A 80 4.55 -1.88 20.14
C ALA A 80 5.86 -2.64 19.81
N LYS A 81 6.52 -2.33 18.68
CA LYS A 81 7.74 -3.00 18.19
C LYS A 81 7.53 -4.48 17.84
N GLU A 82 6.30 -4.89 17.57
CA GLU A 82 5.94 -6.25 17.15
C GLU A 82 6.29 -6.49 15.68
N VAL A 83 6.36 -5.40 14.91
CA VAL A 83 6.75 -5.40 13.49
C VAL A 83 7.75 -4.28 13.20
N GLU A 84 8.52 -4.45 12.14
CA GLU A 84 9.53 -3.48 11.73
C GLU A 84 8.95 -2.41 10.80
N PHE A 85 8.00 -2.80 9.93
CA PHE A 85 7.40 -1.96 8.91
C PHE A 85 5.88 -2.11 8.90
N VAL A 86 5.24 -1.06 8.40
CA VAL A 86 3.79 -1.04 8.12
C VAL A 86 3.58 -0.46 6.74
N ALA A 87 2.71 -1.07 5.94
CA ALA A 87 2.23 -0.54 4.68
C ALA A 87 0.76 -0.16 4.83
N THR A 88 0.44 1.13 4.95
CA THR A 88 -0.91 1.59 5.32
C THR A 88 -1.14 3.04 4.86
N PRO A 89 -2.38 3.58 4.91
CA PRO A 89 -2.65 4.98 4.61
C PRO A 89 -1.95 5.96 5.57
N PRO A 90 -1.53 7.16 5.13
CA PRO A 90 -0.64 8.06 5.90
C PRO A 90 -1.29 8.87 7.04
N HIS A 91 -2.61 8.80 7.26
CA HIS A 91 -3.28 9.65 8.26
C HIS A 91 -2.73 9.49 9.69
N HIS A 92 -2.26 8.30 10.04
CA HIS A 92 -1.63 8.07 11.34
C HIS A 92 -0.30 8.80 11.52
N LEU A 93 0.45 9.06 10.42
CA LEU A 93 1.68 9.84 10.50
C LEU A 93 1.38 11.26 10.98
N TYR A 94 0.34 11.88 10.41
CA TYR A 94 -0.04 13.25 10.78
C TYR A 94 -0.59 13.32 12.21
N THR A 95 -1.53 12.43 12.54
CA THR A 95 -2.17 12.46 13.86
C THR A 95 -1.20 12.15 15.00
N LEU A 96 -0.29 11.21 14.82
CA LEU A 96 0.74 10.91 15.80
C LEU A 96 1.76 12.05 15.93
N TYR A 97 2.14 12.69 14.84
CA TYR A 97 3.04 13.84 14.87
C TYR A 97 2.48 14.98 15.73
N LEU A 98 1.19 15.32 15.54
CA LEU A 98 0.48 16.32 16.34
C LEU A 98 0.34 15.93 17.83
N GLN A 99 0.50 14.64 18.14
CA GLN A 99 0.55 14.12 19.51
C GLN A 99 1.99 13.97 20.07
N ASN A 100 2.99 14.59 19.41
CA ASN A 100 4.41 14.47 19.75
C ASN A 100 4.92 13.01 19.69
N ARG A 101 4.32 12.17 18.88
CA ARG A 101 4.75 10.78 18.59
C ARG A 101 5.15 10.68 17.13
N ARG A 102 6.33 10.20 16.86
CA ARG A 102 6.88 10.26 15.51
C ARG A 102 7.02 8.87 14.87
N LEU A 103 6.46 8.74 13.68
CA LEU A 103 6.76 7.69 12.71
C LEU A 103 7.21 8.38 11.41
N LEU A 104 7.91 7.65 10.54
CA LEU A 104 8.38 8.16 9.25
C LEU A 104 7.84 7.32 8.11
N GLY A 105 7.20 7.95 7.14
CA GLY A 105 6.94 7.39 5.82
C GLY A 105 8.23 7.42 5.00
N VAL A 106 8.64 6.26 4.49
CA VAL A 106 9.94 6.08 3.82
C VAL A 106 9.86 5.62 2.38
N CYS A 107 8.66 5.17 1.94
CA CYS A 107 8.43 4.72 0.56
C CYS A 107 6.96 4.84 0.21
N GLY A 108 6.64 5.53 -0.88
CA GLY A 108 5.29 5.58 -1.45
C GLY A 108 4.97 4.30 -2.22
N ILE A 109 3.76 3.80 -2.05
CA ILE A 109 3.26 2.61 -2.75
C ILE A 109 2.25 3.01 -3.82
N LEU A 110 1.21 3.77 -3.44
CA LEU A 110 0.12 4.17 -4.32
C LEU A 110 -0.07 5.69 -4.29
N GLY A 111 -0.04 6.32 -5.46
CA GLY A 111 -0.04 7.78 -5.67
C GLY A 111 -1.36 8.36 -6.15
N ARG A 112 -2.44 7.57 -6.19
CA ARG A 112 -3.81 8.01 -6.44
C ARG A 112 -4.72 7.51 -5.35
N CYS A 113 -5.87 8.17 -5.14
CA CYS A 113 -6.85 7.67 -4.20
C CYS A 113 -7.35 6.28 -4.63
N GLY A 114 -7.07 5.27 -3.82
CA GLY A 114 -7.46 3.88 -4.07
C GLY A 114 -8.84 3.53 -3.52
N ILE A 115 -9.55 4.47 -2.87
CA ILE A 115 -10.89 4.25 -2.34
C ILE A 115 -11.91 4.70 -3.36
N ASN A 116 -12.72 3.76 -3.81
CA ASN A 116 -13.78 3.97 -4.80
C ASN A 116 -15.14 3.96 -4.12
N MET A 117 -16.12 4.66 -4.71
CA MET A 117 -17.51 4.64 -4.27
C MET A 117 -18.34 3.76 -5.21
N VAL A 118 -19.00 2.78 -4.63
CA VAL A 118 -20.04 1.99 -5.29
C VAL A 118 -21.39 2.25 -4.65
N ILE A 119 -22.45 2.12 -5.42
CA ILE A 119 -23.85 2.30 -5.00
C ILE A 119 -24.66 1.06 -5.36
N SER A 120 -25.58 0.63 -4.50
CA SER A 120 -26.47 -0.49 -4.84
C SER A 120 -27.32 -0.15 -6.07
N LYS A 121 -27.64 -1.14 -6.89
CA LYS A 121 -28.45 -0.93 -8.11
C LYS A 121 -29.81 -0.32 -7.79
N ASP A 122 -30.46 -0.79 -6.71
CA ASP A 122 -31.74 -0.20 -6.27
C ASP A 122 -31.59 1.31 -6.00
N ALA A 123 -30.58 1.67 -5.21
CA ALA A 123 -30.34 3.07 -4.85
C ALA A 123 -29.92 3.93 -6.05
N ALA A 124 -29.17 3.38 -7.00
CA ALA A 124 -28.79 4.07 -8.25
C ALA A 124 -30.03 4.33 -9.12
N ALA A 125 -30.91 3.32 -9.27
CA ALA A 125 -32.16 3.46 -10.03
C ALA A 125 -33.12 4.48 -9.41
N GLU A 126 -33.33 4.42 -8.08
CA GLU A 126 -34.16 5.37 -7.35
C GLU A 126 -33.73 6.83 -7.53
N ARG A 127 -32.41 7.07 -7.70
CA ARG A 127 -31.78 8.40 -7.82
C ARG A 127 -31.50 8.82 -9.25
N ASN A 128 -31.79 7.93 -10.19
CA ASN A 128 -31.49 8.11 -11.61
C ASN A 128 -30.03 8.55 -11.84
N VAL A 129 -29.06 7.85 -11.18
CA VAL A 129 -27.64 8.15 -11.24
C VAL A 129 -26.84 6.96 -11.77
N SER A 130 -25.80 7.23 -12.55
CA SER A 130 -24.89 6.22 -13.09
C SER A 130 -23.45 6.63 -13.00
N GLU A 131 -22.51 5.73 -13.32
CA GLU A 131 -21.07 6.05 -13.39
C GLU A 131 -20.77 7.21 -14.34
N ASN A 132 -21.54 7.36 -15.41
CA ASN A 132 -21.32 8.39 -16.45
C ASN A 132 -22.05 9.71 -16.16
N ALA A 133 -22.78 9.80 -15.05
CA ALA A 133 -23.45 11.04 -14.67
C ALA A 133 -22.43 12.16 -14.38
N PRO A 134 -22.79 13.43 -14.60
CA PRO A 134 -21.98 14.57 -14.16
C PRO A 134 -21.64 14.48 -12.67
N PHE A 135 -20.45 14.94 -12.28
CA PHE A 135 -19.95 14.79 -10.91
C PHE A 135 -20.89 15.40 -9.87
N GLU A 136 -21.46 16.57 -10.15
CA GLU A 136 -22.44 17.24 -9.28
C GLU A 136 -23.73 16.42 -9.10
N GLN A 137 -24.18 15.73 -10.14
CA GLN A 137 -25.32 14.81 -10.04
C GLN A 137 -25.00 13.62 -9.14
N LYS A 138 -23.77 13.08 -9.24
CA LYS A 138 -23.30 12.01 -8.35
C LYS A 138 -23.29 12.47 -6.89
N LEU A 139 -22.84 13.71 -6.61
CA LEU A 139 -22.86 14.28 -5.27
C LEU A 139 -24.30 14.48 -4.76
N ALA A 140 -25.19 14.99 -5.58
CA ALA A 140 -26.60 15.16 -5.22
C ALA A 140 -27.30 13.84 -4.86
N ALA A 141 -26.88 12.73 -5.52
CA ALA A 141 -27.44 11.40 -5.27
C ALA A 141 -27.05 10.82 -3.90
N LEU A 142 -26.13 11.44 -3.15
CA LEU A 142 -25.66 10.92 -1.86
C LEU A 142 -26.68 11.11 -0.73
N LYS A 143 -27.65 12.00 -0.88
CA LYS A 143 -28.68 12.26 0.13
C LYS A 143 -29.49 11.00 0.42
N GLY A 144 -29.65 10.68 1.70
CA GLY A 144 -30.38 9.51 2.18
C GLY A 144 -29.62 8.19 2.06
N LEU A 145 -28.36 8.20 1.59
CA LEU A 145 -27.55 6.98 1.53
C LEU A 145 -26.97 6.60 2.90
N THR A 146 -26.77 5.30 3.09
CA THR A 146 -25.97 4.72 4.17
C THR A 146 -24.69 4.14 3.56
N PHE A 147 -23.56 4.74 3.90
CA PHE A 147 -22.23 4.34 3.41
C PHE A 147 -21.65 3.26 4.30
N GLY A 148 -21.35 2.10 3.73
CA GLY A 148 -20.52 1.08 4.35
C GLY A 148 -19.04 1.47 4.26
N VAL A 149 -18.32 1.39 5.39
CA VAL A 149 -16.91 1.67 5.52
C VAL A 149 -16.23 0.62 6.39
N SER A 150 -14.90 0.55 6.41
CA SER A 150 -14.21 -0.47 7.24
C SER A 150 -14.49 -0.28 8.74
N THR A 151 -13.97 0.79 9.30
CA THR A 151 -14.15 1.14 10.72
C THR A 151 -14.21 2.66 10.89
N PRO A 152 -14.82 3.18 11.96
CA PRO A 152 -14.73 4.60 12.29
C PRO A 152 -13.27 5.07 12.38
N GLY A 153 -12.97 6.25 11.84
CA GLY A 153 -11.62 6.84 11.83
C GLY A 153 -10.69 6.33 10.74
N SER A 154 -11.05 5.27 10.02
CA SER A 154 -10.28 4.76 8.88
C SER A 154 -10.30 5.70 7.67
N LEU A 155 -9.43 5.46 6.68
CA LEU A 155 -9.49 6.21 5.42
C LEU A 155 -10.85 6.06 4.74
N THR A 156 -11.44 4.87 4.68
CA THR A 156 -12.76 4.66 4.06
C THR A 156 -13.86 5.46 4.75
N TYR A 157 -13.78 5.59 6.10
CA TYR A 157 -14.68 6.43 6.88
C TYR A 157 -14.51 7.92 6.53
N ASN A 158 -13.27 8.40 6.52
CA ASN A 158 -12.98 9.80 6.16
C ASN A 158 -13.40 10.11 4.72
N MET A 159 -13.22 9.19 3.77
CA MET A 159 -13.69 9.36 2.41
C MET A 159 -15.22 9.44 2.31
N GLY A 160 -15.95 8.61 3.08
CA GLY A 160 -17.40 8.71 3.16
C GLY A 160 -17.86 10.08 3.68
N LEU A 161 -17.27 10.55 4.78
CA LEU A 161 -17.54 11.89 5.31
C LEU A 161 -17.19 13.00 4.33
N TYR A 162 -16.02 12.91 3.66
CA TYR A 162 -15.56 13.89 2.68
C TYR A 162 -16.58 14.10 1.58
N TYR A 163 -17.11 13.03 0.98
CA TYR A 163 -18.10 13.15 -0.07
C TYR A 163 -19.46 13.68 0.42
N ILE A 164 -19.90 13.26 1.61
CA ILE A 164 -21.13 13.80 2.22
C ILE A 164 -21.00 15.31 2.44
N LEU A 165 -19.89 15.77 3.03
CA LEU A 165 -19.64 17.19 3.28
C LEU A 165 -19.48 17.98 1.96
N ARG A 166 -18.79 17.41 0.96
CA ARG A 166 -18.62 18.03 -0.36
C ARG A 166 -19.93 18.18 -1.11
N ALA A 167 -20.89 17.30 -0.86
CA ALA A 167 -22.26 17.41 -1.37
C ALA A 167 -23.11 18.45 -0.61
N GLY A 168 -22.54 19.18 0.37
CA GLY A 168 -23.28 20.11 1.21
C GLY A 168 -24.21 19.45 2.23
N LEU A 169 -24.04 18.14 2.45
CA LEU A 169 -24.90 17.33 3.33
C LEU A 169 -24.30 17.23 4.74
N LYS A 170 -25.16 16.99 5.72
CA LYS A 170 -24.78 16.80 7.12
C LYS A 170 -24.59 15.31 7.40
N PRO A 171 -23.37 14.85 7.77
CA PRO A 171 -23.12 13.47 8.17
C PRO A 171 -24.04 13.04 9.30
N GLN A 172 -24.50 11.78 9.25
CA GLN A 172 -25.44 11.13 10.19
C GLN A 172 -26.87 11.71 10.20
N VAL A 173 -27.11 12.82 9.49
CA VAL A 173 -28.45 13.45 9.34
C VAL A 173 -28.97 13.22 7.92
N ASP A 174 -28.27 13.77 6.92
CA ASP A 174 -28.67 13.70 5.52
C ASP A 174 -28.16 12.44 4.81
N ALA A 175 -27.05 11.88 5.28
CA ALA A 175 -26.49 10.59 4.88
C ALA A 175 -25.74 9.95 6.06
N LYS A 176 -25.72 8.63 6.12
CA LYS A 176 -25.12 7.89 7.26
C LYS A 176 -23.82 7.22 6.84
N VAL A 177 -22.91 7.05 7.80
CA VAL A 177 -21.68 6.25 7.64
C VAL A 177 -21.67 5.18 8.72
N VAL A 178 -21.55 3.91 8.34
CA VAL A 178 -21.60 2.75 9.25
C VAL A 178 -20.41 1.83 9.01
N GLY A 179 -19.85 1.29 10.08
CA GLY A 179 -18.78 0.28 9.99
C GLY A 179 -19.34 -1.05 9.50
N THR A 180 -18.82 -1.57 8.41
CA THR A 180 -19.23 -2.85 7.80
C THR A 180 -18.07 -3.86 7.70
N GLY A 181 -16.89 -3.49 8.18
CA GLY A 181 -15.69 -4.30 8.06
C GLY A 181 -15.04 -4.19 6.67
N VAL A 182 -14.21 -5.17 6.31
CA VAL A 182 -13.46 -5.23 5.06
C VAL A 182 -13.76 -6.52 4.29
N GLY A 183 -13.50 -6.52 2.97
CA GLY A 183 -13.64 -7.69 2.11
C GLY A 183 -15.05 -8.29 2.14
N LEU A 184 -15.17 -9.59 2.38
CA LEU A 184 -16.45 -10.32 2.34
C LEU A 184 -17.49 -9.77 3.33
N ALA A 185 -17.09 -9.28 4.50
CA ALA A 185 -18.01 -8.71 5.48
C ALA A 185 -18.70 -7.46 4.92
N SER A 186 -17.95 -6.59 4.25
CA SER A 186 -18.49 -5.38 3.65
C SER A 186 -19.35 -5.66 2.42
N LEU A 187 -19.00 -6.66 1.60
CA LEU A 187 -19.85 -7.12 0.49
C LEU A 187 -21.19 -7.68 1.01
N ALA A 188 -21.14 -8.50 2.07
CA ALA A 188 -22.33 -9.04 2.71
C ALA A 188 -23.24 -7.95 3.28
N ALA A 189 -22.66 -6.93 3.92
CA ALA A 189 -23.41 -5.79 4.46
C ALA A 189 -24.16 -5.05 3.35
N MET A 190 -23.53 -4.84 2.21
CA MET A 190 -24.16 -4.19 1.05
C MET A 190 -25.25 -5.08 0.44
N LYS A 191 -24.97 -6.37 0.23
CA LYS A 191 -25.93 -7.36 -0.28
C LYS A 191 -27.18 -7.49 0.61
N ASN A 192 -26.99 -7.41 1.94
CA ASN A 192 -28.06 -7.47 2.94
C ASN A 192 -28.70 -6.10 3.21
N LYS A 193 -28.44 -5.08 2.40
CA LYS A 193 -29.00 -3.72 2.46
C LYS A 193 -28.73 -2.98 3.80
N ILE A 194 -27.70 -3.38 4.56
CA ILE A 194 -27.21 -2.64 5.73
C ILE A 194 -26.57 -1.32 5.27
N ALA A 195 -25.91 -1.34 4.11
CA ALA A 195 -25.41 -0.18 3.41
C ALA A 195 -25.91 -0.20 1.96
N ASN A 196 -26.27 0.96 1.41
CA ASN A 196 -26.68 1.09 0.00
C ASN A 196 -25.69 1.88 -0.85
N ALA A 197 -24.62 2.37 -0.23
CA ALA A 197 -23.38 2.80 -0.88
C ALA A 197 -22.20 2.31 -0.06
N SER A 198 -21.02 2.25 -0.64
CA SER A 198 -19.82 1.82 0.10
C SER A 198 -18.56 2.46 -0.45
N MET A 199 -17.61 2.70 0.46
CA MET A 199 -16.29 3.22 0.15
C MET A 199 -15.26 2.10 0.28
N PHE A 200 -14.82 1.53 -0.85
CA PHE A 200 -13.94 0.37 -0.85
C PHE A 200 -12.72 0.52 -1.76
N PRO A 201 -11.58 -0.07 -1.38
CA PRO A 201 -10.48 -0.26 -2.32
C PRO A 201 -10.79 -1.43 -3.29
N SER A 202 -10.06 -1.47 -4.40
CA SER A 202 -10.01 -2.66 -5.24
C SER A 202 -9.23 -3.80 -4.53
N PRO A 203 -9.68 -5.07 -4.64
CA PRO A 203 -10.71 -5.56 -5.57
C PRO A 203 -12.14 -5.55 -5.01
N THR A 204 -12.38 -5.18 -3.75
CA THR A 204 -13.71 -5.30 -3.10
C THR A 204 -14.80 -4.50 -3.84
N ALA A 205 -14.47 -3.28 -4.29
CA ALA A 205 -15.41 -2.47 -5.09
C ALA A 205 -15.72 -3.13 -6.44
N ASP A 206 -14.69 -3.66 -7.11
CA ASP A 206 -14.83 -4.36 -8.40
C ASP A 206 -15.69 -5.61 -8.26
N GLU A 207 -15.54 -6.35 -7.15
CA GLU A 207 -16.32 -7.55 -6.86
C GLU A 207 -17.81 -7.23 -6.64
N ALA A 208 -18.13 -6.15 -5.91
CA ALA A 208 -19.50 -5.71 -5.70
C ALA A 208 -20.21 -5.42 -7.03
N VAL A 209 -19.53 -4.77 -7.98
CA VAL A 209 -20.03 -4.46 -9.31
C VAL A 209 -20.15 -5.73 -10.15
N HIS A 210 -19.14 -6.59 -10.15
CA HIS A 210 -19.15 -7.85 -10.91
C HIS A 210 -20.27 -8.79 -10.47
N LEU A 211 -20.51 -8.91 -9.18
CA LEU A 211 -21.60 -9.72 -8.60
C LEU A 211 -22.99 -9.15 -8.91
N GLY A 212 -23.06 -7.98 -9.53
CA GLY A 212 -24.27 -7.41 -10.11
C GLY A 212 -25.25 -6.78 -9.12
N PHE A 213 -24.86 -6.55 -7.86
CA PHE A 213 -25.71 -5.88 -6.88
C PHE A 213 -25.35 -4.41 -6.65
N ALA A 214 -24.24 -3.95 -7.22
CA ALA A 214 -23.79 -2.56 -7.17
C ALA A 214 -23.33 -2.04 -8.53
N ASP A 215 -23.29 -0.72 -8.67
CA ASP A 215 -22.71 0.00 -9.80
C ASP A 215 -21.62 0.95 -9.30
N TRP A 216 -20.67 1.30 -10.16
CA TRP A 216 -19.72 2.38 -9.89
C TRP A 216 -20.48 3.70 -9.77
N LEU A 217 -20.20 4.46 -8.70
CA LEU A 217 -20.63 5.85 -8.60
C LEU A 217 -19.46 6.80 -8.81
N ILE A 218 -18.37 6.63 -8.07
CA ILE A 218 -17.13 7.41 -8.25
C ILE A 218 -15.93 6.45 -8.21
N ASN A 219 -15.22 6.33 -9.33
CA ASN A 219 -14.00 5.53 -9.43
C ASN A 219 -12.77 6.44 -9.34
N ASN A 220 -12.26 6.62 -8.11
CA ASN A 220 -11.10 7.45 -7.83
C ASN A 220 -9.80 6.88 -8.40
N THR A 221 -9.70 5.56 -8.47
CA THR A 221 -8.54 4.89 -9.07
C THR A 221 -8.37 5.25 -10.54
N ARG A 222 -9.49 5.49 -11.25
CA ARG A 222 -9.53 6.03 -12.61
C ARG A 222 -9.45 7.55 -12.67
N GLY A 223 -9.38 8.25 -11.54
CA GLY A 223 -9.26 9.71 -11.48
C GLY A 223 -10.57 10.45 -11.80
N GLN A 224 -11.73 9.85 -11.53
CA GLN A 224 -13.02 10.52 -11.74
C GLN A 224 -13.23 11.73 -10.82
N ASP A 225 -12.62 11.75 -9.64
CA ASP A 225 -12.53 12.95 -8.81
C ASP A 225 -11.23 13.71 -9.13
N PRO A 226 -11.31 14.92 -9.73
CA PRO A 226 -10.13 15.69 -10.11
C PRO A 226 -9.29 16.13 -8.90
N ASP A 227 -9.89 16.32 -7.72
CA ASP A 227 -9.20 16.75 -6.50
C ASP A 227 -8.35 15.62 -5.87
N LEU A 228 -8.59 14.35 -6.27
CA LEU A 228 -7.94 13.17 -5.72
C LEU A 228 -7.04 12.44 -6.73
N LYS A 229 -6.73 13.07 -7.87
CA LYS A 229 -5.84 12.48 -8.90
C LYS A 229 -4.40 12.32 -8.41
N GLU A 230 -3.92 13.27 -7.62
CA GLU A 230 -2.65 13.19 -6.91
C GLU A 230 -2.97 13.04 -5.42
N PHE A 231 -2.75 11.85 -4.89
CA PHE A 231 -3.18 11.49 -3.54
C PHE A 231 -2.27 10.40 -2.98
N LEU A 232 -1.51 10.70 -1.97
CA LEU A 232 -0.59 9.74 -1.36
C LEU A 232 -1.39 8.71 -0.54
N HIS A 233 -1.88 7.67 -1.24
CA HIS A 233 -2.86 6.74 -0.66
C HIS A 233 -2.24 5.71 0.29
N ALA A 234 -1.12 5.12 -0.08
CA ALA A 234 -0.45 4.08 0.71
C ALA A 234 1.05 4.32 0.74
N VAL A 235 1.63 4.19 1.92
CA VAL A 235 3.06 4.37 2.16
C VAL A 235 3.59 3.33 3.14
N VAL A 236 4.90 3.10 3.12
CA VAL A 236 5.60 2.29 4.09
C VAL A 236 6.09 3.17 5.22
N TYR A 237 5.77 2.81 6.46
CA TYR A 237 6.23 3.48 7.68
C TYR A 237 7.28 2.68 8.40
N VAL A 238 8.06 3.41 9.19
CA VAL A 238 9.05 2.85 10.10
C VAL A 238 9.17 3.74 11.34
N ARG A 239 9.60 3.17 12.45
CA ARG A 239 10.01 3.96 13.62
C ARG A 239 11.35 4.65 13.32
N PRO A 240 11.52 5.96 13.69
CA PRO A 240 12.76 6.70 13.43
C PRO A 240 14.00 6.04 14.05
N GLU A 241 13.90 5.53 15.28
CA GLU A 241 14.99 4.84 15.96
C GLU A 241 15.38 3.55 15.22
N PHE A 242 14.41 2.74 14.79
CA PHE A 242 14.69 1.53 14.00
C PHE A 242 15.39 1.86 12.68
N LEU A 243 14.94 2.92 12.01
CA LEU A 243 15.54 3.38 10.75
C LEU A 243 17.01 3.79 10.92
N SER A 244 17.33 4.51 12.02
CA SER A 244 18.70 4.94 12.30
C SER A 244 19.62 3.78 12.68
N GLU A 245 19.12 2.84 13.48
CA GLU A 245 19.88 1.66 13.93
C GLU A 245 20.06 0.61 12.82
N ASN A 246 19.11 0.53 11.86
CA ASN A 246 19.05 -0.50 10.82
C ASN A 246 18.99 0.10 9.40
N THR A 247 19.71 1.19 9.15
CA THR A 247 19.65 1.93 7.87
C THR A 247 19.85 1.05 6.64
N ASP A 248 20.83 0.11 6.67
CA ASP A 248 21.07 -0.80 5.54
C ASP A 248 19.87 -1.75 5.29
N LEU A 249 19.31 -2.34 6.33
CA LEU A 249 18.11 -3.17 6.22
C LEU A 249 16.93 -2.38 5.64
N CYS A 250 16.71 -1.16 6.12
CA CYS A 250 15.66 -0.28 5.61
C CYS A 250 15.87 0.05 4.13
N LYS A 251 17.10 0.36 3.69
CA LYS A 251 17.41 0.59 2.27
C LYS A 251 17.15 -0.65 1.42
N ARG A 252 17.54 -1.84 1.88
CA ARG A 252 17.28 -3.11 1.18
C ARG A 252 15.77 -3.38 1.07
N MET A 253 15.01 -3.16 2.14
CA MET A 253 13.55 -3.31 2.17
C MET A 253 12.88 -2.36 1.18
N ILE A 254 13.23 -1.07 1.23
CA ILE A 254 12.71 -0.04 0.32
C ILE A 254 13.09 -0.37 -1.13
N GLY A 255 14.35 -0.76 -1.37
CA GLY A 255 14.84 -1.14 -2.70
C GLY A 255 14.07 -2.30 -3.31
N ALA A 256 13.71 -3.32 -2.51
CA ALA A 256 12.89 -4.45 -2.97
C ALA A 256 11.46 -4.01 -3.33
N ILE A 257 10.86 -3.10 -2.55
CA ILE A 257 9.53 -2.54 -2.85
C ILE A 257 9.56 -1.71 -4.14
N VAL A 258 10.57 -0.84 -4.31
CA VAL A 258 10.76 -0.01 -5.51
C VAL A 258 10.99 -0.89 -6.74
N LYS A 259 11.84 -1.93 -6.63
CA LYS A 259 12.05 -2.91 -7.71
C LYS A 259 10.74 -3.59 -8.12
N SER A 260 9.91 -3.94 -7.13
CA SER A 260 8.58 -4.52 -7.37
C SER A 260 7.65 -3.55 -8.07
N ALA A 261 7.60 -2.29 -7.63
CA ALA A 261 6.77 -1.24 -8.20
C ALA A 261 7.18 -0.91 -9.66
N ALA A 262 8.48 -0.81 -9.92
CA ALA A 262 9.02 -0.62 -11.27
C ALA A 262 8.65 -1.78 -12.19
N TRP A 263 8.77 -3.03 -11.70
CA TRP A 263 8.38 -4.21 -12.48
C TRP A 263 6.87 -4.22 -12.79
N ILE A 264 5.99 -3.88 -11.83
CA ILE A 264 4.55 -3.75 -12.05
C ILE A 264 4.25 -2.78 -13.20
N ARG A 265 4.97 -1.69 -13.29
CA ARG A 265 4.75 -0.68 -14.34
C ARG A 265 5.27 -1.10 -15.72
N SER A 266 6.28 -1.94 -15.79
CA SER A 266 6.91 -2.42 -17.04
C SER A 266 6.31 -3.72 -17.58
N ALA A 267 5.83 -4.61 -16.71
CA ALA A 267 5.24 -5.90 -17.09
C ALA A 267 3.82 -5.72 -17.66
N SER A 268 3.30 -6.69 -18.37
CA SER A 268 1.89 -6.73 -18.79
C SER A 268 0.95 -6.96 -17.59
N VAL A 269 -0.33 -6.67 -17.75
CA VAL A 269 -1.34 -6.94 -16.70
C VAL A 269 -1.40 -8.44 -16.41
N GLU A 270 -1.28 -9.26 -17.42
CA GLU A 270 -1.33 -10.73 -17.34
C GLU A 270 -0.12 -11.28 -16.57
N GLU A 271 1.09 -10.76 -16.81
CA GLU A 271 2.29 -11.16 -16.08
C GLU A 271 2.20 -10.78 -14.60
N VAL A 272 1.72 -9.58 -14.28
CA VAL A 272 1.49 -9.17 -12.90
C VAL A 272 0.41 -10.03 -12.26
N ALA A 273 -0.69 -10.29 -12.97
CA ALA A 273 -1.78 -11.14 -12.50
C ALA A 273 -1.26 -12.56 -12.18
N GLN A 274 -0.51 -13.17 -13.08
CA GLN A 274 0.07 -14.51 -12.88
C GLN A 274 0.95 -14.55 -11.63
N ALA A 275 1.79 -13.52 -11.43
CA ALA A 275 2.70 -13.45 -10.29
C ALA A 275 1.97 -13.40 -8.94
N ILE A 276 0.91 -12.59 -8.83
CA ILE A 276 0.24 -12.35 -7.55
C ILE A 276 -1.07 -13.11 -7.36
N ARG A 277 -1.51 -13.90 -8.36
CA ARG A 277 -2.73 -14.70 -8.30
C ARG A 277 -2.87 -15.55 -7.02
N PRO A 278 -1.80 -16.19 -6.49
CA PRO A 278 -1.91 -16.98 -5.27
C PRO A 278 -2.42 -16.20 -4.05
N PHE A 279 -2.22 -14.89 -4.01
CA PHE A 279 -2.70 -14.03 -2.91
C PHE A 279 -4.19 -13.65 -3.07
N PHE A 280 -4.76 -13.88 -4.24
CA PHE A 280 -6.15 -13.54 -4.60
C PHE A 280 -6.87 -14.75 -5.21
N ALA A 281 -6.55 -15.95 -4.76
CA ALA A 281 -7.03 -17.21 -5.35
C ALA A 281 -8.56 -17.35 -5.35
N SER A 282 -9.25 -16.78 -4.34
CA SER A 282 -10.70 -16.83 -4.20
C SER A 282 -11.46 -15.85 -5.11
N LEU A 283 -10.75 -14.90 -5.74
CA LEU A 283 -11.38 -13.87 -6.54
C LEU A 283 -11.68 -14.40 -7.96
N ASP A 284 -12.80 -14.00 -8.56
CA ASP A 284 -13.07 -14.26 -9.97
C ASP A 284 -11.97 -13.65 -10.84
N GLU A 285 -11.56 -14.38 -11.90
CA GLU A 285 -10.43 -13.97 -12.73
C GLU A 285 -10.69 -12.65 -13.47
N LYS A 286 -11.91 -12.44 -13.98
CA LYS A 286 -12.27 -11.20 -14.70
C LYS A 286 -12.27 -10.01 -13.76
N VAL A 287 -12.78 -10.19 -12.54
CA VAL A 287 -12.73 -9.17 -11.49
C VAL A 287 -11.29 -8.82 -11.16
N PHE A 288 -10.47 -9.85 -10.96
CA PHE A 288 -9.07 -9.66 -10.61
C PHE A 288 -8.28 -8.91 -11.69
N LEU A 289 -8.41 -9.30 -12.95
CA LEU A 289 -7.75 -8.63 -14.07
C LEU A 289 -8.23 -7.18 -14.23
N SER A 290 -9.54 -6.94 -14.12
CA SER A 290 -10.11 -5.59 -14.19
C SER A 290 -9.59 -4.69 -13.07
N ALA A 291 -9.65 -5.18 -11.83
CA ALA A 291 -9.16 -4.46 -10.66
C ALA A 291 -7.66 -4.17 -10.74
N LEU A 292 -6.88 -5.16 -11.18
CA LEU A 292 -5.44 -5.02 -11.38
C LEU A 292 -5.11 -3.93 -12.41
N GLY A 293 -5.78 -3.96 -13.57
CA GLY A 293 -5.61 -2.95 -14.62
C GLY A 293 -5.90 -1.53 -14.10
N ASN A 294 -6.92 -1.36 -13.27
CA ASN A 294 -7.28 -0.09 -12.68
C ASN A 294 -6.23 0.42 -11.69
N VAL A 295 -5.76 -0.44 -10.77
CA VAL A 295 -4.85 -0.04 -9.67
C VAL A 295 -3.41 0.12 -10.14
N ARG A 296 -2.97 -0.67 -11.13
CA ARG A 296 -1.60 -0.66 -11.63
C ARG A 296 -1.07 0.73 -11.98
N GLU A 297 -1.92 1.56 -12.62
CA GLU A 297 -1.55 2.91 -13.04
C GLU A 297 -1.34 3.88 -11.86
N ALA A 298 -1.86 3.55 -10.70
CA ALA A 298 -1.69 4.34 -9.48
C ALA A 298 -0.42 3.98 -8.68
N VAL A 299 0.27 2.87 -9.01
CA VAL A 299 1.51 2.45 -8.34
C VAL A 299 2.62 3.46 -8.62
N ILE A 300 3.31 3.89 -7.57
CA ILE A 300 4.46 4.81 -7.64
C ILE A 300 5.71 3.99 -8.01
N PRO A 301 6.22 4.09 -9.25
CA PRO A 301 7.24 3.15 -9.73
C PRO A 301 8.62 3.30 -9.07
N ASN A 302 8.92 4.47 -8.55
CA ASN A 302 10.19 4.81 -7.89
C ASN A 302 10.06 5.03 -6.38
N GLY A 303 8.89 4.78 -5.80
CA GLY A 303 8.63 4.95 -4.38
C GLY A 303 8.63 6.40 -3.88
N ARG A 304 8.80 7.41 -4.76
CA ARG A 304 8.93 8.80 -4.36
C ARG A 304 7.59 9.38 -3.94
N MET A 305 7.51 9.83 -2.72
CA MET A 305 6.36 10.52 -2.16
C MET A 305 6.41 12.01 -2.54
N SER A 306 5.25 12.61 -2.84
CA SER A 306 5.12 14.03 -3.17
C SER A 306 4.43 14.82 -2.07
N ALA A 307 4.83 16.07 -1.89
CA ALA A 307 4.15 17.01 -0.99
C ALA A 307 2.72 17.25 -1.47
N ALA A 308 2.49 17.41 -2.76
CA ALA A 308 1.15 17.63 -3.32
C ALA A 308 0.20 16.43 -3.01
N GLY A 309 0.68 15.19 -3.12
CA GLY A 309 -0.12 14.01 -2.74
C GLY A 309 -0.41 13.93 -1.24
N SER A 310 0.52 14.41 -0.39
CA SER A 310 0.32 14.56 1.05
C SER A 310 -0.70 15.65 1.36
N ASP A 311 -0.63 16.80 0.68
CA ASP A 311 -1.53 17.93 0.89
C ASP A 311 -2.96 17.59 0.49
N ALA A 312 -3.14 16.90 -0.65
CA ALA A 312 -4.45 16.41 -1.08
C ALA A 312 -5.05 15.43 -0.06
N TYR A 313 -4.22 14.56 0.52
CA TYR A 313 -4.66 13.67 1.60
C TYR A 313 -5.09 14.45 2.84
N GLN A 314 -4.27 15.39 3.31
CA GLN A 314 -4.56 16.22 4.47
C GLN A 314 -5.81 17.09 4.26
N LYS A 315 -6.06 17.57 3.04
CA LYS A 315 -7.31 18.31 2.70
C LYS A 315 -8.54 17.48 3.05
N VAL A 316 -8.57 16.19 2.72
CA VAL A 316 -9.67 15.28 3.09
C VAL A 316 -9.81 15.20 4.62
N LEU A 317 -8.71 15.02 5.34
CA LEU A 317 -8.73 14.89 6.80
C LEU A 317 -9.15 16.17 7.52
N LEU A 318 -8.74 17.33 7.02
CA LEU A 318 -9.14 18.64 7.54
C LEU A 318 -10.63 18.89 7.35
N GLN A 319 -11.15 18.62 6.17
CA GLN A 319 -12.57 18.78 5.86
C GLN A 319 -13.47 17.87 6.69
N THR A 320 -12.99 16.69 7.04
CA THR A 320 -13.72 15.71 7.87
C THR A 320 -13.53 15.92 9.37
N GLY A 321 -12.70 16.89 9.77
CA GLY A 321 -12.38 17.16 11.17
C GLY A 321 -11.49 16.09 11.83
N HIS A 322 -10.96 15.16 11.05
CA HIS A 322 -10.02 14.14 11.54
C HIS A 322 -8.64 14.74 11.84
N LEU A 323 -8.25 15.76 11.10
CA LEU A 323 -7.06 16.58 11.34
C LEU A 323 -7.50 18.00 11.65
N LYS A 324 -6.81 18.67 12.59
CA LYS A 324 -7.13 20.04 12.99
C LYS A 324 -6.25 21.09 12.31
N GLU A 325 -5.04 20.68 11.93
CA GLU A 325 -4.05 21.54 11.28
C GLU A 325 -3.18 20.69 10.34
N THR A 326 -2.52 21.35 9.41
CA THR A 326 -1.62 20.69 8.45
C THR A 326 -0.29 20.32 9.11
N VAL A 327 0.30 19.21 8.65
CA VAL A 327 1.62 18.75 9.02
C VAL A 327 2.55 18.90 7.80
N ALA A 328 3.69 19.54 7.99
CA ALA A 328 4.69 19.70 6.92
C ALA A 328 5.15 18.32 6.40
N PHE A 329 5.33 18.20 5.08
CA PHE A 329 5.73 16.95 4.44
C PHE A 329 6.99 16.35 5.08
N ASP A 330 8.05 17.15 5.23
CA ASP A 330 9.34 16.69 5.76
C ASP A 330 9.32 16.36 7.27
N ALA A 331 8.24 16.70 7.96
CA ALA A 331 8.06 16.32 9.37
C ALA A 331 7.77 14.82 9.53
N VAL A 332 7.11 14.21 8.53
CA VAL A 332 6.60 12.83 8.61
C VAL A 332 6.98 11.94 7.41
N PHE A 333 7.57 12.49 6.35
CA PHE A 333 8.05 11.73 5.19
C PHE A 333 9.52 12.02 4.89
N THR A 334 10.18 11.04 4.30
CA THR A 334 11.53 11.21 3.75
C THR A 334 11.73 10.33 2.51
N ASN A 335 12.29 10.92 1.46
CA ASN A 335 12.68 10.21 0.23
C ASN A 335 14.18 9.86 0.22
N GLN A 336 14.91 10.11 1.32
CA GLN A 336 16.37 9.99 1.40
C GLN A 336 16.86 8.55 1.22
N TYR A 337 16.03 7.56 1.54
CA TYR A 337 16.40 6.15 1.54
C TYR A 337 15.96 5.40 0.27
N LEU A 338 15.36 6.10 -0.68
CA LEU A 338 15.02 5.55 -1.99
C LEU A 338 16.28 5.23 -2.79
N PRO A 339 16.25 4.21 -3.65
CA PRO A 339 17.33 3.97 -4.62
C PRO A 339 17.54 5.18 -5.52
N ALA A 340 18.80 5.34 -5.99
CA ALA A 340 19.17 6.40 -6.92
C ALA A 340 18.48 6.24 -8.29
#